data_3fc01b1f9834ca5ede23f69668bdc329
#
_entry.id   3fc01b1f9834ca5ede23f69668bdc329
#
_cell.length_a   1.000
_cell.length_b   1.000
_cell.length_c   1.000
_cell.angle_alpha   90.00
_cell.angle_beta   90.00
_cell.angle_gamma   90.00
#
_symmetry.space_group_name_H-M   'P 1'
#
loop_
_entity.id
_entity.type
_entity.pdbx_description
1 polymer ?
#
loop_
_entity_poly.entity_id
_entity_poly.type
_entity_poly.pdbx_seq_one_letter_code
_entity_poly.pdbx_strand_id
1 'polypeptide(L)'
;MKTISMPDKLTPSQRSYCMSRIRGKDTKPEILVRRGLHARGFRFRLQERRLPGKPDIVLPKYGVAIMVNGCFWHGHKGCTLATRPKTNMEFWENKIARNRHRDEVTTAHLEALGWTVITVWECELKGKETGEARIQRLAEEIIQAGERKRQQEAERKSSRAEARKERERMLERQAALEAEINALYPIPKRIRKASKE
;
A
#
# COMPACT_ATOMS: atom_id res chain seq x y z
N MET A 1 7.34 -26.82 -39.66
CA MET A 1 6.17 -25.98 -40.00
C MET A 1 6.57 -24.52 -39.72
N LYS A 2 6.71 -23.69 -40.75
CA LYS A 2 7.00 -22.26 -40.60
C LYS A 2 5.70 -21.58 -40.14
N THR A 3 5.67 -21.12 -38.89
CA THR A 3 4.59 -20.25 -38.42
C THR A 3 4.68 -18.91 -39.14
N ILE A 4 3.73 -18.67 -40.04
CA ILE A 4 3.59 -17.38 -40.71
C ILE A 4 3.19 -16.36 -39.65
N SER A 5 4.18 -15.56 -39.22
CA SER A 5 3.94 -14.39 -38.37
C SER A 5 3.11 -13.40 -39.18
N MET A 6 1.84 -13.19 -38.79
CA MET A 6 1.06 -12.10 -39.38
C MET A 6 1.78 -10.78 -39.10
N PRO A 7 2.13 -10.00 -40.10
CA PRO A 7 2.78 -8.71 -39.89
C PRO A 7 1.83 -7.78 -39.12
N ASP A 8 2.42 -6.94 -38.29
CA ASP A 8 1.70 -5.88 -37.61
C ASP A 8 0.98 -4.98 -38.62
N LYS A 9 -0.34 -4.90 -38.48
CA LYS A 9 -1.20 -4.16 -39.43
C LYS A 9 -1.05 -2.63 -39.35
N LEU A 10 -0.35 -2.11 -38.31
CA LEU A 10 -0.19 -0.68 -38.11
C LEU A 10 1.17 -0.17 -38.59
N THR A 11 1.15 0.94 -39.32
CA THR A 11 2.38 1.69 -39.63
C THR A 11 3.01 2.27 -38.37
N PRO A 12 4.31 2.62 -38.37
CA PRO A 12 4.96 3.27 -37.21
C PRO A 12 4.24 4.53 -36.74
N SER A 13 3.72 5.35 -37.66
CA SER A 13 2.97 6.57 -37.34
C SER A 13 1.62 6.27 -36.68
N GLN A 14 0.88 5.30 -37.21
CA GLN A 14 -0.38 4.84 -36.64
C GLN A 14 -0.17 4.26 -35.22
N ARG A 15 0.90 3.48 -35.04
CA ARG A 15 1.27 2.95 -33.73
C ARG A 15 1.60 4.08 -32.74
N SER A 16 2.43 5.04 -33.14
CA SER A 16 2.77 6.21 -32.32
C SER A 16 1.51 6.98 -31.91
N TYR A 17 0.60 7.19 -32.86
CA TYR A 17 -0.68 7.82 -32.57
C TYR A 17 -1.53 7.02 -31.58
N CYS A 18 -1.67 5.70 -31.75
CA CYS A 18 -2.39 4.85 -30.79
C CYS A 18 -1.76 4.92 -29.39
N MET A 19 -0.44 4.84 -29.32
CA MET A 19 0.28 4.89 -28.04
C MET A 19 0.13 6.24 -27.33
N SER A 20 0.11 7.35 -28.07
CA SER A 20 -0.11 8.69 -27.50
C SER A 20 -1.51 8.88 -26.89
N ARG A 21 -2.49 8.07 -27.30
CA ARG A 21 -3.87 8.09 -26.78
C ARG A 21 -4.07 7.23 -25.54
N ILE A 22 -3.08 6.43 -25.16
CA ILE A 22 -3.16 5.62 -23.93
C ILE A 22 -3.03 6.54 -22.74
N ARG A 23 -4.08 6.62 -21.95
CA ARG A 23 -4.10 7.44 -20.73
C ARG A 23 -3.41 6.70 -19.59
N GLY A 24 -2.52 7.42 -18.87
CA GLY A 24 -1.87 6.91 -17.68
C GLY A 24 -2.67 7.13 -16.38
N LYS A 25 -3.90 7.68 -16.50
CA LYS A 25 -4.82 7.94 -15.38
C LYS A 25 -6.25 8.00 -15.88
N ASP A 26 -7.20 7.83 -14.98
CA ASP A 26 -8.64 7.84 -15.25
C ASP A 26 -9.02 6.83 -16.36
N THR A 27 -8.40 5.66 -16.27
CA THR A 27 -8.68 4.53 -17.16
C THR A 27 -10.07 3.95 -16.89
N LYS A 28 -10.64 3.24 -17.85
CA LYS A 28 -11.95 2.61 -17.68
C LYS A 28 -12.01 1.68 -16.44
N PRO A 29 -11.02 0.81 -16.18
CA PRO A 29 -10.97 -0.01 -14.97
C PRO A 29 -10.97 0.84 -13.68
N GLU A 30 -10.13 1.87 -13.60
CA GLU A 30 -10.09 2.75 -12.42
C GLU A 30 -11.45 3.42 -12.15
N ILE A 31 -12.08 3.97 -13.20
CA ILE A 31 -13.40 4.64 -13.08
C ILE A 31 -14.45 3.64 -12.58
N LEU A 32 -14.41 2.39 -13.06
CA LEU A 32 -15.35 1.35 -12.67
C LEU A 32 -15.20 1.00 -11.19
N VAL A 33 -13.96 0.79 -10.72
CA VAL A 33 -13.66 0.55 -9.29
C VAL A 33 -14.11 1.75 -8.43
N ARG A 34 -13.76 2.98 -8.83
CA ARG A 34 -14.15 4.20 -8.10
C ARG A 34 -15.67 4.31 -7.95
N ARG A 35 -16.41 4.12 -9.05
CA ARG A 35 -17.88 4.16 -9.03
C ARG A 35 -18.49 3.08 -8.13
N GLY A 36 -17.99 1.86 -8.24
CA GLY A 36 -18.45 0.73 -7.45
C GLY A 36 -18.20 0.90 -5.95
N LEU A 37 -17.04 1.40 -5.56
CA LEU A 37 -16.71 1.71 -4.16
C LEU A 37 -17.52 2.90 -3.64
N HIS A 38 -17.68 3.96 -4.44
CA HIS A 38 -18.45 5.13 -4.05
C HIS A 38 -19.93 4.80 -3.82
N ALA A 39 -20.53 3.98 -4.70
CA ALA A 39 -21.92 3.50 -4.56
C ALA A 39 -22.13 2.68 -3.27
N ARG A 40 -21.06 2.04 -2.74
CA ARG A 40 -21.07 1.29 -1.46
C ARG A 40 -20.72 2.15 -0.25
N GLY A 41 -20.66 3.47 -0.42
CA GLY A 41 -20.43 4.41 0.68
C GLY A 41 -18.96 4.63 1.06
N PHE A 42 -18.00 4.04 0.35
CA PHE A 42 -16.58 4.31 0.61
C PHE A 42 -16.21 5.73 0.20
N ARG A 43 -15.37 6.37 1.02
CA ARG A 43 -14.75 7.66 0.72
C ARG A 43 -13.25 7.46 0.62
N PHE A 44 -12.65 7.96 -0.45
CA PHE A 44 -11.27 7.72 -0.81
C PHE A 44 -10.60 8.97 -1.41
N ARG A 45 -9.30 8.97 -1.45
CA ARG A 45 -8.47 9.94 -2.17
C ARG A 45 -7.95 9.29 -3.44
N LEU A 46 -7.72 10.10 -4.46
CA LEU A 46 -7.21 9.63 -5.75
C LEU A 46 -5.75 10.07 -5.90
N GLN A 47 -4.93 9.17 -6.46
CA GLN A 47 -3.55 9.45 -6.87
C GLN A 47 -2.76 10.23 -5.79
N GLU A 48 -2.74 9.72 -4.56
CA GLU A 48 -2.07 10.38 -3.44
C GLU A 48 -0.56 10.47 -3.67
N ARG A 49 -0.08 11.68 -4.02
CA ARG A 49 1.32 11.93 -4.39
C ARG A 49 2.32 11.75 -3.25
N ARG A 50 1.84 11.77 -2.01
CA ARG A 50 2.67 11.60 -0.80
C ARG A 50 3.01 10.14 -0.53
N LEU A 51 2.33 9.21 -1.22
CA LEU A 51 2.58 7.78 -1.09
C LEU A 51 3.46 7.25 -2.22
N PRO A 52 4.33 6.27 -1.94
CA PRO A 52 5.11 5.58 -2.97
C PRO A 52 4.21 5.06 -4.10
N GLY A 53 4.66 5.18 -5.34
CA GLY A 53 3.96 4.70 -6.52
C GLY A 53 2.65 5.40 -6.88
N LYS A 54 2.19 6.37 -6.08
CA LYS A 54 0.93 7.14 -6.30
C LYS A 54 -0.26 6.21 -6.51
N PRO A 55 -0.72 5.47 -5.49
CA PRO A 55 -1.85 4.56 -5.62
C PRO A 55 -3.07 5.22 -6.25
N ASP A 56 -3.81 4.47 -7.08
CA ASP A 56 -4.98 5.00 -7.81
C ASP A 56 -6.11 5.40 -6.87
N ILE A 57 -6.29 4.63 -5.78
CA ILE A 57 -7.31 4.87 -4.78
C ILE A 57 -6.70 4.63 -3.39
N VAL A 58 -6.88 5.56 -2.47
CA VAL A 58 -6.41 5.45 -1.09
C VAL A 58 -7.57 5.65 -0.12
N LEU A 59 -7.73 4.71 0.80
CA LEU A 59 -8.76 4.74 1.86
C LEU A 59 -8.09 4.87 3.25
N PRO A 60 -7.81 6.10 3.71
CA PRO A 60 -7.06 6.33 4.96
C PRO A 60 -7.76 5.74 6.19
N LYS A 61 -9.10 5.79 6.22
CA LYS A 61 -9.91 5.20 7.30
C LYS A 61 -9.64 3.72 7.51
N TYR A 62 -9.38 3.00 6.42
CA TYR A 62 -9.15 1.55 6.42
C TYR A 62 -7.67 1.17 6.36
N GLY A 63 -6.79 2.13 6.06
CA GLY A 63 -5.36 1.87 5.83
C GLY A 63 -5.10 1.09 4.55
N VAL A 64 -5.93 1.29 3.52
CA VAL A 64 -5.87 0.55 2.25
C VAL A 64 -5.41 1.45 1.11
N ALA A 65 -4.48 0.96 0.32
CA ALA A 65 -4.05 1.52 -0.96
C ALA A 65 -4.39 0.54 -2.09
N ILE A 66 -5.09 1.00 -3.13
CA ILE A 66 -5.51 0.16 -4.25
C ILE A 66 -4.76 0.58 -5.50
N MET A 67 -4.18 -0.42 -6.16
CA MET A 67 -3.55 -0.32 -7.47
C MET A 67 -4.47 -1.00 -8.50
N VAL A 68 -4.84 -0.29 -9.57
CA VAL A 68 -5.68 -0.84 -10.65
C VAL A 68 -4.82 -1.08 -11.88
N ASN A 69 -4.40 -2.33 -12.04
CA ASN A 69 -3.38 -2.70 -13.01
C ASN A 69 -3.97 -3.19 -14.33
N GLY A 70 -3.56 -2.58 -15.43
CA GLY A 70 -3.80 -3.10 -16.79
C GLY A 70 -2.98 -4.37 -17.03
N CYS A 71 -3.63 -5.45 -17.43
CA CYS A 71 -3.00 -6.77 -17.55
C CYS A 71 -1.77 -6.79 -18.47
N PHE A 72 -1.82 -6.12 -19.59
CA PHE A 72 -0.69 -6.02 -20.52
C PHE A 72 0.51 -5.27 -19.91
N TRP A 73 0.25 -4.10 -19.33
CA TRP A 73 1.30 -3.19 -18.87
C TRP A 73 2.06 -3.70 -17.65
N HIS A 74 1.39 -4.47 -16.79
CA HIS A 74 1.93 -5.03 -15.57
C HIS A 74 2.22 -6.53 -15.65
N GLY A 75 2.07 -7.12 -16.87
CA GLY A 75 2.45 -8.49 -17.16
C GLY A 75 1.70 -9.51 -16.32
N HIS A 76 0.36 -9.40 -16.24
CA HIS A 76 -0.47 -10.30 -15.46
C HIS A 76 -0.28 -11.75 -15.90
N LYS A 77 0.22 -12.62 -15.02
CA LYS A 77 0.55 -14.01 -15.33
C LYS A 77 -0.70 -14.83 -15.67
N GLY A 78 -0.63 -15.64 -16.70
CA GLY A 78 -1.73 -16.54 -17.11
C GLY A 78 -2.96 -15.85 -17.69
N CYS A 79 -2.91 -14.53 -17.93
CA CYS A 79 -4.04 -13.75 -18.41
C CYS A 79 -4.01 -13.56 -19.92
N THR A 80 -5.14 -13.83 -20.58
CA THR A 80 -5.30 -13.65 -22.04
C THR A 80 -5.18 -12.19 -22.48
N LEU A 81 -5.45 -11.23 -21.60
CA LEU A 81 -5.27 -9.79 -21.88
C LEU A 81 -3.81 -9.33 -21.77
N ALA A 82 -2.93 -10.17 -21.25
CA ALA A 82 -1.49 -9.88 -21.13
C ALA A 82 -0.69 -10.47 -22.32
N THR A 83 -1.31 -10.64 -23.47
CA THR A 83 -0.67 -11.19 -24.68
C THR A 83 0.49 -10.29 -25.12
N ARG A 84 1.67 -10.88 -25.31
CA ARG A 84 2.87 -10.18 -25.73
C ARG A 84 2.88 -9.92 -27.24
N PRO A 85 3.32 -8.73 -27.68
CA PRO A 85 3.53 -8.46 -29.10
C PRO A 85 4.60 -9.39 -29.67
N LYS A 86 4.39 -9.86 -30.90
CA LYS A 86 5.35 -10.71 -31.62
C LYS A 86 6.52 -9.92 -32.21
N THR A 87 6.40 -8.59 -32.29
CA THR A 87 7.43 -7.66 -32.76
C THR A 87 8.07 -6.95 -31.58
N ASN A 88 9.38 -6.64 -31.67
CA ASN A 88 10.14 -5.98 -30.59
C ASN A 88 10.00 -6.68 -29.22
N MET A 89 10.08 -8.00 -29.20
CA MET A 89 9.83 -8.82 -28.00
C MET A 89 10.73 -8.42 -26.86
N GLU A 90 12.04 -8.27 -27.10
CA GLU A 90 13.01 -7.86 -26.09
C GLU A 90 12.67 -6.52 -25.43
N PHE A 91 12.28 -5.52 -26.25
CA PHE A 91 11.84 -4.23 -25.72
C PHE A 91 10.64 -4.39 -24.75
N TRP A 92 9.64 -5.18 -25.15
CA TRP A 92 8.44 -5.38 -24.34
C TRP A 92 8.73 -6.20 -23.09
N GLU A 93 9.58 -7.22 -23.19
CA GLU A 93 10.00 -8.01 -22.03
C GLU A 93 10.70 -7.13 -20.99
N ASN A 94 11.69 -6.33 -21.43
CA ASN A 94 12.40 -5.40 -20.57
C ASN A 94 11.47 -4.32 -19.99
N LYS A 95 10.50 -3.83 -20.75
CA LYS A 95 9.53 -2.84 -20.31
C LYS A 95 8.63 -3.40 -19.23
N ILE A 96 8.05 -4.59 -19.46
CA ILE A 96 7.15 -5.24 -18.52
C ILE A 96 7.91 -5.69 -17.26
N ALA A 97 9.12 -6.23 -17.41
CA ALA A 97 9.95 -6.60 -16.27
C ALA A 97 10.24 -5.40 -15.35
N ARG A 98 10.60 -4.25 -15.93
CA ARG A 98 10.81 -3.00 -15.16
C ARG A 98 9.52 -2.52 -14.48
N ASN A 99 8.37 -2.62 -15.13
CA ASN A 99 7.10 -2.26 -14.52
C ASN A 99 6.80 -3.16 -13.31
N ARG A 100 6.92 -4.48 -13.47
CA ARG A 100 6.70 -5.45 -12.39
C ARG A 100 7.62 -5.22 -11.20
N HIS A 101 8.91 -5.04 -11.45
CA HIS A 101 9.87 -4.73 -10.38
C HIS A 101 9.48 -3.44 -9.64
N ARG A 102 9.11 -2.40 -10.36
CA ARG A 102 8.62 -1.16 -9.76
C ARG A 102 7.36 -1.38 -8.91
N ASP A 103 6.43 -2.21 -9.38
CA ASP A 103 5.20 -2.52 -8.65
C ASP A 103 5.50 -3.28 -7.36
N GLU A 104 6.43 -4.26 -7.39
CA GLU A 104 6.90 -5.00 -6.22
C GLU A 104 7.55 -4.07 -5.19
N VAL A 105 8.48 -3.23 -5.62
CA VAL A 105 9.14 -2.23 -4.74
C VAL A 105 8.11 -1.26 -4.16
N THR A 106 7.18 -0.79 -4.96
CA THR A 106 6.12 0.13 -4.51
C THR A 106 5.24 -0.53 -3.45
N THR A 107 4.83 -1.77 -3.68
CA THR A 107 4.02 -2.54 -2.73
C THR A 107 4.75 -2.71 -1.41
N ALA A 108 6.01 -3.16 -1.43
CA ALA A 108 6.83 -3.32 -0.24
C ALA A 108 6.99 -2.01 0.56
N HIS A 109 7.20 -0.88 -0.12
CA HIS A 109 7.29 0.42 0.54
C HIS A 109 5.96 0.86 1.18
N LEU A 110 4.83 0.64 0.52
CA LEU A 110 3.52 0.94 1.08
C LEU A 110 3.22 0.08 2.31
N GLU A 111 3.53 -1.22 2.25
CA GLU A 111 3.37 -2.15 3.36
C GLU A 111 4.25 -1.78 4.55
N ALA A 112 5.51 -1.38 4.31
CA ALA A 112 6.41 -0.88 5.35
C ALA A 112 5.89 0.40 6.03
N LEU A 113 5.11 1.22 5.30
CA LEU A 113 4.41 2.38 5.84
C LEU A 113 3.09 2.02 6.57
N GLY A 114 2.75 0.73 6.66
CA GLY A 114 1.56 0.22 7.35
C GLY A 114 0.27 0.27 6.51
N TRP A 115 0.40 0.37 5.18
CA TRP A 115 -0.74 0.27 4.27
C TRP A 115 -0.98 -1.18 3.85
N THR A 116 -2.24 -1.59 3.79
CA THR A 116 -2.63 -2.82 3.09
C THR A 116 -2.77 -2.50 1.62
N VAL A 117 -1.96 -3.15 0.77
CA VAL A 117 -2.03 -2.95 -0.68
C VAL A 117 -2.93 -3.99 -1.31
N ILE A 118 -3.90 -3.54 -2.11
CA ILE A 118 -4.80 -4.41 -2.86
C ILE A 118 -4.63 -4.10 -4.35
N THR A 119 -4.25 -5.11 -5.13
CA THR A 119 -4.17 -5.00 -6.59
C THR A 119 -5.46 -5.51 -7.23
N VAL A 120 -6.04 -4.70 -8.11
CA VAL A 120 -7.20 -5.05 -8.92
C VAL A 120 -6.76 -5.12 -10.37
N TRP A 121 -6.98 -6.26 -11.02
CA TRP A 121 -6.60 -6.46 -12.42
C TRP A 121 -7.73 -6.11 -13.38
N GLU A 122 -7.38 -5.54 -14.51
CA GLU A 122 -8.32 -5.18 -15.58
C GLU A 122 -9.22 -6.36 -16.01
N CYS A 123 -8.68 -7.57 -16.10
CA CYS A 123 -9.43 -8.77 -16.48
C CYS A 123 -10.52 -9.15 -15.48
N GLU A 124 -10.32 -8.85 -14.20
CA GLU A 124 -11.31 -9.12 -13.14
C GLU A 124 -12.55 -8.21 -13.25
N LEU A 125 -12.41 -7.10 -13.99
CA LEU A 125 -13.46 -6.11 -14.19
C LEU A 125 -14.15 -6.26 -15.56
N LYS A 126 -13.74 -7.25 -16.35
CA LYS A 126 -14.28 -7.48 -17.69
C LYS A 126 -15.60 -8.25 -17.61
N GLY A 127 -16.67 -7.60 -18.06
CA GLY A 127 -18.04 -8.11 -17.94
C GLY A 127 -18.77 -7.50 -16.73
N LYS A 128 -20.09 -7.38 -16.87
CA LYS A 128 -20.93 -6.72 -15.85
C LYS A 128 -20.97 -7.53 -14.55
N GLU A 129 -21.24 -8.81 -14.64
CA GLU A 129 -21.39 -9.69 -13.46
C GLU A 129 -20.05 -9.94 -12.76
N THR A 130 -19.01 -10.27 -13.52
CA THR A 130 -17.67 -10.50 -12.97
C THR A 130 -17.08 -9.24 -12.34
N GLY A 131 -17.26 -8.08 -12.98
CA GLY A 131 -16.82 -6.80 -12.44
C GLY A 131 -17.55 -6.45 -11.15
N GLU A 132 -18.87 -6.65 -11.08
CA GLU A 132 -19.65 -6.41 -9.87
C GLU A 132 -19.25 -7.34 -8.73
N ALA A 133 -19.05 -8.63 -9.01
CA ALA A 133 -18.57 -9.60 -8.03
C ALA A 133 -17.16 -9.25 -7.52
N ARG A 134 -16.26 -8.75 -8.40
CA ARG A 134 -14.93 -8.30 -7.98
C ARG A 134 -15.01 -7.07 -7.08
N ILE A 135 -15.86 -6.10 -7.40
CA ILE A 135 -16.06 -4.90 -6.57
C ILE A 135 -16.66 -5.27 -5.21
N GLN A 136 -17.57 -6.23 -5.17
CA GLN A 136 -18.12 -6.74 -3.92
C GLN A 136 -17.04 -7.34 -3.04
N ARG A 137 -16.22 -8.25 -3.56
CA ARG A 137 -15.07 -8.83 -2.85
C ARG A 137 -14.07 -7.76 -2.40
N LEU A 138 -13.80 -6.77 -3.25
CA LEU A 138 -12.92 -5.65 -2.90
C LEU A 138 -13.47 -4.85 -1.70
N ALA A 139 -14.77 -4.64 -1.63
CA ALA A 139 -15.40 -3.97 -0.49
C ALA A 139 -15.21 -4.76 0.81
N GLU A 140 -15.35 -6.08 0.75
CA GLU A 140 -15.11 -6.99 1.88
C GLU A 140 -13.64 -6.98 2.32
N GLU A 141 -12.70 -7.05 1.38
CA GLU A 141 -11.24 -6.97 1.62
C GLU A 141 -10.89 -5.64 2.33
N ILE A 142 -11.49 -4.52 1.92
CA ILE A 142 -11.28 -3.21 2.53
C ILE A 142 -11.80 -3.18 3.98
N ILE A 143 -12.98 -3.72 4.23
CA ILE A 143 -13.58 -3.78 5.57
C ILE A 143 -12.70 -4.61 6.50
N GLN A 144 -12.30 -5.80 6.09
CA GLN A 144 -11.40 -6.68 6.86
C GLN A 144 -10.05 -6.03 7.15
N ALA A 145 -9.45 -5.32 6.18
CA ALA A 145 -8.22 -4.58 6.41
C ALA A 145 -8.41 -3.48 7.47
N GLY A 146 -9.52 -2.76 7.41
CA GLY A 146 -9.87 -1.75 8.40
C GLY A 146 -10.08 -2.32 9.81
N GLU A 147 -10.63 -3.51 9.93
CA GLU A 147 -10.78 -4.22 11.21
C GLU A 147 -9.43 -4.63 11.78
N ARG A 148 -8.57 -5.26 10.97
CA ARG A 148 -7.20 -5.60 11.37
C ARG A 148 -6.42 -4.38 11.85
N LYS A 149 -6.52 -3.26 11.12
CA LYS A 149 -5.87 -2.00 11.52
C LYS A 149 -6.36 -1.52 12.89
N ARG A 150 -7.66 -1.52 13.13
CA ARG A 150 -8.25 -1.11 14.43
C ARG A 150 -7.79 -2.01 15.58
N GLN A 151 -7.73 -3.32 15.36
CA GLN A 151 -7.23 -4.28 16.35
C GLN A 151 -5.76 -4.00 16.69
N GLN A 152 -4.90 -3.85 15.68
CA GLN A 152 -3.48 -3.51 15.87
C GLN A 152 -3.28 -2.18 16.60
N GLU A 153 -4.10 -1.17 16.29
CA GLU A 153 -4.04 0.13 16.99
C GLU A 153 -4.49 0.01 18.45
N ALA A 154 -5.50 -0.82 18.74
CA ALA A 154 -5.95 -1.09 20.11
C ALA A 154 -4.88 -1.84 20.92
N GLU A 155 -4.27 -2.88 20.35
CA GLU A 155 -3.17 -3.62 20.96
C GLU A 155 -1.97 -2.72 21.26
N ARG A 156 -1.56 -1.88 20.30
CA ARG A 156 -0.47 -0.91 20.49
C ARG A 156 -0.77 0.10 21.60
N LYS A 157 -2.04 0.54 21.71
CA LYS A 157 -2.45 1.45 22.82
C LYS A 157 -2.39 0.76 24.16
N SER A 158 -2.86 -0.50 24.26
CA SER A 158 -2.79 -1.30 25.47
C SER A 158 -1.35 -1.51 25.91
N SER A 159 -0.49 -2.01 25.01
CA SER A 159 0.93 -2.23 25.32
C SER A 159 1.66 -0.95 25.76
N ARG A 160 1.35 0.19 25.13
CA ARG A 160 1.93 1.48 25.56
C ARG A 160 1.43 1.90 26.95
N ALA A 161 0.16 1.65 27.27
CA ALA A 161 -0.39 1.96 28.59
C ALA A 161 0.22 1.07 29.67
N GLU A 162 0.43 -0.22 29.38
CA GLU A 162 1.09 -1.17 30.27
C GLU A 162 2.56 -0.79 30.51
N ALA A 163 3.30 -0.50 29.44
CA ALA A 163 4.69 -0.06 29.56
C ALA A 163 4.84 1.26 30.34
N ARG A 164 3.87 2.18 30.20
CA ARG A 164 3.84 3.40 30.99
C ARG A 164 3.65 3.11 32.49
N LYS A 165 2.67 2.25 32.82
CA LYS A 165 2.43 1.84 34.23
C LYS A 165 3.63 1.14 34.84
N GLU A 166 4.28 0.27 34.09
CA GLU A 166 5.49 -0.42 34.54
C GLU A 166 6.63 0.56 34.80
N ARG A 167 6.83 1.53 33.92
CA ARG A 167 7.82 2.59 34.11
C ARG A 167 7.52 3.44 35.37
N GLU A 168 6.25 3.79 35.62
CA GLU A 168 5.82 4.51 36.80
C GLU A 168 6.16 3.73 38.07
N ARG A 169 5.82 2.43 38.12
CA ARG A 169 6.17 1.53 39.25
C ARG A 169 7.67 1.42 39.46
N MET A 170 8.45 1.34 38.41
CA MET A 170 9.92 1.28 38.50
C MET A 170 10.49 2.57 39.10
N LEU A 171 9.99 3.73 38.66
CA LEU A 171 10.41 5.03 39.21
C LEU A 171 10.04 5.18 40.69
N GLU A 172 8.84 4.76 41.10
CA GLU A 172 8.41 4.77 42.52
C GLU A 172 9.31 3.88 43.35
N ARG A 173 9.62 2.66 42.87
CA ARG A 173 10.52 1.74 43.55
C ARG A 173 11.94 2.30 43.69
N GLN A 174 12.45 2.94 42.65
CA GLN A 174 13.76 3.58 42.66
C GLN A 174 13.78 4.74 43.65
N ALA A 175 12.77 5.59 43.65
CA ALA A 175 12.67 6.71 44.59
C ALA A 175 12.58 6.22 46.06
N ALA A 176 11.84 5.14 46.33
CA ALA A 176 11.77 4.53 47.65
C ALA A 176 13.14 4.00 48.10
N LEU A 177 13.86 3.31 47.24
CA LEU A 177 15.21 2.80 47.50
C LEU A 177 16.21 3.94 47.77
N GLU A 178 16.16 5.00 46.96
CA GLU A 178 17.00 6.19 47.16
C GLU A 178 16.70 6.88 48.51
N ALA A 179 15.42 6.95 48.91
CA ALA A 179 15.01 7.48 50.18
C ALA A 179 15.56 6.64 51.35
N GLU A 180 15.51 5.30 51.22
CA GLU A 180 16.03 4.36 52.20
C GLU A 180 17.56 4.50 52.38
N ILE A 181 18.29 4.56 51.24
CA ILE A 181 19.73 4.77 51.22
C ILE A 181 20.11 6.10 51.87
N ASN A 182 19.38 7.18 51.57
CA ASN A 182 19.64 8.50 52.19
C ASN A 182 19.31 8.54 53.68
N ALA A 183 18.38 7.71 54.14
CA ALA A 183 18.08 7.58 55.56
C ALA A 183 19.19 6.81 56.33
N LEU A 184 19.74 5.76 55.70
CA LEU A 184 20.83 4.96 56.28
C LEU A 184 22.20 5.66 56.19
N TYR A 185 22.45 6.43 55.17
CA TYR A 185 23.71 7.13 54.88
C TYR A 185 23.45 8.62 54.62
N PRO A 186 23.12 9.43 55.60
CA PRO A 186 22.81 10.85 55.40
C PRO A 186 24.03 11.61 54.90
N ILE A 187 23.95 12.17 53.69
CA ILE A 187 25.02 13.01 53.14
C ILE A 187 25.15 14.28 53.96
N PRO A 188 26.34 14.59 54.54
CA PRO A 188 26.54 15.78 55.36
C PRO A 188 26.17 17.05 54.58
N LYS A 189 25.46 17.98 55.24
CA LYS A 189 24.94 19.23 54.63
C LYS A 189 26.00 20.07 53.89
N ARG A 190 27.29 19.90 54.19
CA ARG A 190 28.40 20.62 53.54
C ARG A 190 28.66 20.25 52.08
N ILE A 191 28.28 19.03 51.62
CA ILE A 191 28.54 18.58 50.25
C ILE A 191 27.40 18.98 49.29
N ARG A 192 26.20 19.27 49.79
CA ARG A 192 25.05 19.70 48.98
C ARG A 192 25.20 21.10 48.32
N LYS A 193 26.17 21.93 48.74
CA LYS A 193 26.39 23.27 48.16
C LYS A 193 27.37 23.29 46.99
N ALA A 194 28.19 22.25 46.78
CA ALA A 194 29.19 22.19 45.74
C ALA A 194 28.68 21.64 44.37
N SER A 195 27.43 21.15 44.28
CA SER A 195 26.83 20.59 43.06
C SER A 195 25.85 21.55 42.34
N LYS A 196 25.89 22.84 42.70
CA LYS A 196 25.02 23.89 42.10
C LYS A 196 25.81 25.07 41.53
N GLU A 197 27.09 24.89 41.17
CA GLU A 197 27.84 25.85 40.34
C GLU A 197 28.18 25.24 38.99
#